data_98b7af8ef1a04356acd0e38e5f750056
#
_entry.id   98b7af8ef1a04356acd0e38e5f750056
#
_cell.length_a   1.000
_cell.length_b   1.000
_cell.length_c   1.000
_cell.angle_alpha   90.00
_cell.angle_beta   90.00
_cell.angle_gamma   90.00
#
_symmetry.space_group_name_H-M   'P 1'
#
loop_
_entity.id
_entity.type
_entity.pdbx_description
1 polymer ?
#
loop_
_entity_poly.entity_id
_entity_poly.type
_entity_poly.pdbx_seq_one_letter_code
_entity_poly.pdbx_strand_id
1 'polypeptide(L)'
;MSKKCFFYDACSFRYHANLKEQDAEKILEYIRQQDGIIVITRCILMELASQSHSLEECYVRYVKKIADYGIALYVIYEEELQDIMESCFSSRQQVNNYLIWAIRMINSPVSTIAKTLLEDEGLRNIVEEKSKNTQDFYMRFFSGVRKNKETGDNLGEEMLAVCLHVLVKLPEEEGKFCVITDDKGAAGKIDASFRRVNRRYRGKRVILFSTPKLVQALYNEGIATRAEELLPILHSGNNGTIKILGTEIYDIDNREITLDCAEAARKIVEKKIHIAL
;
A
#
# COMPACT_ATOMS: atom_id res chain seq x y z
N MET A 1 17.64 -13.59 -4.55
CA MET A 1 16.45 -12.91 -5.11
C MET A 1 15.94 -11.93 -4.05
N SER A 2 15.68 -10.68 -4.40
CA SER A 2 15.08 -9.74 -3.45
C SER A 2 13.61 -10.11 -3.24
N LYS A 3 13.18 -10.17 -1.98
CA LYS A 3 11.79 -10.46 -1.62
C LYS A 3 10.84 -9.38 -2.14
N LYS A 4 9.63 -9.77 -2.57
CA LYS A 4 8.58 -8.81 -2.89
C LYS A 4 7.94 -8.29 -1.60
N CYS A 5 7.80 -6.98 -1.47
CA CYS A 5 7.15 -6.36 -0.33
C CYS A 5 5.69 -6.02 -0.70
N PHE A 6 4.75 -6.63 -0.01
CA PHE A 6 3.32 -6.36 -0.17
C PHE A 6 2.86 -5.42 0.95
N PHE A 7 2.73 -4.16 0.62
CA PHE A 7 2.20 -3.14 1.52
C PHE A 7 0.68 -3.18 1.49
N TYR A 8 0.07 -3.37 2.64
CA TYR A 8 -1.38 -3.31 2.76
C TYR A 8 -1.82 -1.93 3.21
N ASP A 9 -2.86 -1.45 2.55
CA ASP A 9 -3.72 -0.40 3.05
C ASP A 9 -4.74 -0.98 4.05
N ALA A 10 -5.26 -0.13 4.95
CA ALA A 10 -6.17 -0.55 6.00
C ALA A 10 -7.47 -1.16 5.45
N CYS A 11 -8.04 -0.59 4.39
CA CYS A 11 -9.28 -1.09 3.81
C CYS A 11 -9.12 -2.49 3.23
N SER A 12 -8.10 -2.73 2.42
CA SER A 12 -7.82 -4.06 1.85
C SER A 12 -7.42 -5.08 2.91
N PHE A 13 -6.70 -4.66 3.97
CA PHE A 13 -6.41 -5.54 5.09
C PHE A 13 -7.69 -5.99 5.80
N ARG A 14 -8.63 -5.06 6.06
CA ARG A 14 -9.94 -5.37 6.65
C ARG A 14 -10.72 -6.35 5.78
N TYR A 15 -10.78 -6.13 4.48
CA TYR A 15 -11.50 -7.01 3.56
C TYR A 15 -10.94 -8.42 3.55
N HIS A 16 -9.62 -8.56 3.44
CA HIS A 16 -8.97 -9.87 3.38
C HIS A 16 -9.03 -10.60 4.72
N ALA A 17 -8.94 -9.90 5.85
CA ALA A 17 -9.07 -10.48 7.19
C ALA A 17 -10.49 -11.00 7.49
N ASN A 18 -11.51 -10.45 6.84
CA ASN A 18 -12.90 -10.87 6.98
C ASN A 18 -13.33 -11.97 5.98
N LEU A 19 -12.46 -12.39 5.07
CA LEU A 19 -12.73 -13.51 4.18
C LEU A 19 -12.89 -14.83 4.96
N LYS A 20 -13.64 -15.76 4.37
CA LYS A 20 -13.60 -17.15 4.82
C LYS A 20 -12.18 -17.69 4.72
N GLU A 21 -11.86 -18.62 5.59
CA GLU A 21 -10.52 -19.18 5.71
C GLU A 21 -9.92 -19.62 4.37
N GLN A 22 -10.64 -20.45 3.63
CA GLN A 22 -10.21 -20.97 2.33
C GLN A 22 -9.95 -19.89 1.26
N ASP A 23 -10.60 -18.72 1.38
CA ASP A 23 -10.46 -17.64 0.40
C ASP A 23 -9.28 -16.73 0.79
N ALA A 24 -9.10 -16.48 2.08
CA ALA A 24 -7.90 -15.80 2.59
C ALA A 24 -6.62 -16.60 2.27
N GLU A 25 -6.67 -17.93 2.38
CA GLU A 25 -5.56 -18.83 2.07
C GLU A 25 -5.06 -18.70 0.64
N LYS A 26 -5.95 -18.49 -0.32
CA LYS A 26 -5.55 -18.27 -1.73
C LYS A 26 -4.69 -17.02 -1.90
N ILE A 27 -5.04 -15.94 -1.19
CA ILE A 27 -4.25 -14.70 -1.21
C ILE A 27 -2.87 -14.93 -0.58
N LEU A 28 -2.83 -15.61 0.56
CA LEU A 28 -1.57 -15.91 1.25
C LEU A 28 -0.69 -16.86 0.44
N GLU A 29 -1.29 -17.86 -0.21
CA GLU A 29 -0.58 -18.75 -1.12
C GLU A 29 0.07 -17.97 -2.28
N TYR A 30 -0.65 -17.01 -2.88
CA TYR A 30 -0.08 -16.14 -3.90
C TYR A 30 1.14 -15.36 -3.38
N ILE A 31 1.01 -14.72 -2.21
CA ILE A 31 2.09 -13.94 -1.61
C ILE A 31 3.29 -14.86 -1.33
N ARG A 32 3.07 -16.07 -0.80
CA ARG A 32 4.09 -17.07 -0.53
C ARG A 32 4.82 -17.50 -1.80
N GLN A 33 4.09 -17.81 -2.89
CA GLN A 33 4.69 -18.20 -4.17
C GLN A 33 5.52 -17.09 -4.82
N GLN A 34 5.22 -15.84 -4.48
CA GLN A 34 5.99 -14.69 -4.93
C GLN A 34 7.24 -14.40 -4.05
N ASP A 35 7.60 -15.29 -3.10
CA ASP A 35 8.61 -15.04 -2.04
C ASP A 35 8.35 -13.70 -1.34
N GLY A 36 7.06 -13.45 -1.03
CA GLY A 36 6.59 -12.17 -0.55
C GLY A 36 6.69 -12.03 0.96
N ILE A 37 6.83 -10.79 1.40
CA ILE A 37 6.63 -10.36 2.78
C ILE A 37 5.48 -9.36 2.83
N ILE A 38 4.74 -9.33 3.93
CA ILE A 38 3.68 -8.35 4.15
C ILE A 38 4.22 -7.23 5.02
N VAL A 39 3.88 -6.00 4.66
CA VAL A 39 4.31 -4.79 5.35
C VAL A 39 3.10 -3.92 5.61
N ILE A 40 2.94 -3.44 6.85
CA ILE A 40 1.99 -2.41 7.22
C ILE A 40 2.72 -1.28 7.95
N THR A 41 2.21 -0.05 7.87
CA THR A 41 2.74 1.05 8.66
C THR A 41 2.06 1.09 10.03
N ARG A 42 2.70 1.72 11.01
CA ARG A 42 2.11 1.97 12.32
C ARG A 42 0.79 2.76 12.22
N CYS A 43 0.71 3.72 11.30
CA CYS A 43 -0.52 4.49 11.06
C CYS A 43 -1.66 3.59 10.59
N ILE A 44 -1.40 2.60 9.72
CA ILE A 44 -2.39 1.60 9.32
C ILE A 44 -2.81 0.73 10.51
N LEU A 45 -1.86 0.29 11.32
CA LEU A 45 -2.17 -0.47 12.53
C LEU A 45 -3.05 0.33 13.50
N MET A 46 -2.77 1.63 13.68
CA MET A 46 -3.60 2.53 14.49
C MET A 46 -5.02 2.66 13.91
N GLU A 47 -5.16 2.68 12.60
CA GLU A 47 -6.45 2.75 11.93
C GLU A 47 -7.25 1.46 12.10
N LEU A 48 -6.60 0.29 12.04
CA LEU A 48 -7.24 -1.00 12.30
C LEU A 48 -7.71 -1.13 13.76
N ALA A 49 -7.02 -0.49 14.70
CA ALA A 49 -7.36 -0.50 16.13
C ALA A 49 -8.23 0.69 16.57
N SER A 50 -8.64 1.59 15.66
CA SER A 50 -9.19 2.91 16.00
C SER A 50 -10.54 2.88 16.74
N GLN A 51 -11.35 1.85 16.55
CA GLN A 51 -12.69 1.78 17.12
C GLN A 51 -12.71 1.15 18.54
N SER A 52 -11.80 0.22 18.81
CA SER A 52 -11.81 -0.57 20.04
C SER A 52 -10.55 -0.40 20.89
N HIS A 53 -9.59 0.42 20.46
CA HIS A 53 -8.23 0.54 21.02
C HIS A 53 -7.49 -0.81 21.10
N SER A 54 -7.98 -1.82 20.39
CA SER A 54 -7.40 -3.15 20.26
C SER A 54 -7.69 -3.70 18.86
N LEU A 55 -6.87 -4.63 18.40
CA LEU A 55 -7.15 -5.32 17.14
C LEU A 55 -8.36 -6.27 17.33
N GLU A 56 -9.29 -6.21 16.39
CA GLU A 56 -10.41 -7.14 16.33
C GLU A 56 -9.92 -8.59 16.11
N GLU A 57 -10.72 -9.55 16.58
CA GLU A 57 -10.36 -10.98 16.50
C GLU A 57 -10.10 -11.46 15.06
N CYS A 58 -10.83 -10.93 14.09
CA CYS A 58 -10.62 -11.26 12.67
C CYS A 58 -9.22 -10.86 12.20
N TYR A 59 -8.70 -9.69 12.61
CA TYR A 59 -7.34 -9.26 12.27
C TYR A 59 -6.28 -10.11 12.96
N VAL A 60 -6.47 -10.43 14.24
CA VAL A 60 -5.57 -11.33 15.00
C VAL A 60 -5.50 -12.70 14.33
N ARG A 61 -6.66 -13.26 13.95
CA ARG A 61 -6.74 -14.54 13.25
C ARG A 61 -6.03 -14.48 11.88
N TYR A 62 -6.21 -13.40 11.14
CA TYR A 62 -5.54 -13.23 9.84
C TYR A 62 -4.01 -13.12 10.00
N VAL A 63 -3.52 -12.37 10.99
CA VAL A 63 -2.09 -12.28 11.32
C VAL A 63 -1.51 -13.65 11.68
N LYS A 64 -2.21 -14.44 12.49
CA LYS A 64 -1.78 -15.83 12.80
C LYS A 64 -1.69 -16.66 11.52
N LYS A 65 -2.67 -16.57 10.64
CA LYS A 65 -2.68 -17.29 9.36
C LYS A 65 -1.51 -16.86 8.44
N ILE A 66 -1.18 -15.57 8.40
CA ILE A 66 0.02 -15.08 7.68
C ILE A 66 1.27 -15.80 8.19
N ALA A 67 1.42 -15.91 9.52
CA ALA A 67 2.55 -16.63 10.12
C ALA A 67 2.54 -18.13 9.83
N ASP A 68 1.38 -18.79 9.85
CA ASP A 68 1.22 -20.21 9.54
C ASP A 68 1.61 -20.53 8.08
N TYR A 69 1.44 -19.58 7.17
CA TYR A 69 1.91 -19.66 5.78
C TYR A 69 3.41 -19.37 5.62
N GLY A 70 4.13 -19.12 6.71
CA GLY A 70 5.56 -18.78 6.69
C GLY A 70 5.87 -17.41 6.09
N ILE A 71 4.86 -16.53 5.97
CA ILE A 71 5.00 -15.18 5.46
C ILE A 71 5.39 -14.26 6.61
N ALA A 72 6.48 -13.51 6.47
CA ALA A 72 6.83 -12.50 7.44
C ALA A 72 5.89 -11.29 7.34
N LEU A 73 5.38 -10.84 8.47
CA LEU A 73 4.64 -9.58 8.61
C LEU A 73 5.50 -8.58 9.37
N TYR A 74 5.78 -7.46 8.75
CA TYR A 74 6.50 -6.34 9.35
C TYR A 74 5.56 -5.18 9.60
N VAL A 75 5.64 -4.62 10.80
CA VAL A 75 5.05 -3.31 11.12
C VAL A 75 6.17 -2.29 11.06
N ILE A 76 6.12 -1.39 10.09
CA ILE A 76 7.08 -0.28 10.00
C ILE A 76 6.65 0.80 10.99
N TYR A 77 7.50 1.08 11.95
CA TYR A 77 7.46 2.32 12.71
C TYR A 77 8.12 3.38 11.82
N GLU A 78 7.35 4.32 11.34
CA GLU A 78 7.73 5.21 10.24
C GLU A 78 9.00 6.01 10.56
N GLU A 79 9.22 6.37 11.82
CA GLU A 79 10.44 7.04 12.29
C GLU A 79 11.71 6.18 12.15
N GLU A 80 11.59 4.84 12.22
CA GLU A 80 12.72 3.91 12.08
C GLU A 80 13.25 3.84 10.64
N LEU A 81 12.50 4.40 9.67
CA LEU A 81 12.99 4.55 8.30
C LEU A 81 14.29 5.36 8.25
N GLN A 82 14.54 6.25 9.20
CA GLN A 82 15.80 6.99 9.28
C GLN A 82 16.97 6.03 9.46
N ASP A 83 16.88 5.10 10.40
CA ASP A 83 17.95 4.15 10.72
C ASP A 83 18.21 3.19 9.53
N ILE A 84 17.12 2.74 8.88
CA ILE A 84 17.22 1.92 7.68
C ILE A 84 17.98 2.67 6.58
N MET A 85 17.65 3.94 6.35
CA MET A 85 18.28 4.75 5.32
C MET A 85 19.74 5.11 5.69
N GLU A 86 20.00 5.44 6.95
CA GLU A 86 21.36 5.75 7.43
C GLU A 86 22.29 4.53 7.36
N SER A 87 21.77 3.31 7.47
CA SER A 87 22.56 2.10 7.24
C SER A 87 23.04 1.93 5.80
N CYS A 88 22.36 2.56 4.84
CA CYS A 88 22.66 2.47 3.41
C CYS A 88 23.34 3.72 2.83
N PHE A 89 23.22 4.86 3.50
CA PHE A 89 23.73 6.14 3.01
C PHE A 89 24.60 6.83 4.06
N SER A 90 25.78 7.31 3.66
CA SER A 90 26.72 7.99 4.55
C SER A 90 26.33 9.42 4.90
N SER A 91 25.41 10.03 4.13
CA SER A 91 25.01 11.43 4.31
C SER A 91 23.63 11.53 4.94
N ARG A 92 23.59 11.95 6.22
CA ARG A 92 22.33 12.27 6.93
C ARG A 92 21.50 13.33 6.20
N GLN A 93 22.16 14.33 5.60
CA GLN A 93 21.48 15.33 4.80
C GLN A 93 20.76 14.72 3.60
N GLN A 94 21.37 13.73 2.95
CA GLN A 94 20.73 13.02 1.84
C GLN A 94 19.51 12.23 2.31
N VAL A 95 19.63 11.54 3.45
CA VAL A 95 18.51 10.80 4.06
C VAL A 95 17.34 11.73 4.38
N ASN A 96 17.63 12.88 5.01
CA ASN A 96 16.61 13.88 5.31
C ASN A 96 15.95 14.45 4.03
N ASN A 97 16.73 14.68 2.98
CA ASN A 97 16.21 15.16 1.70
C ASN A 97 15.22 14.17 1.06
N TYR A 98 15.40 12.87 1.27
CA TYR A 98 14.44 11.85 0.78
C TYR A 98 13.08 11.99 1.47
N LEU A 99 13.05 12.20 2.77
CA LEU A 99 11.80 12.44 3.50
C LEU A 99 11.17 13.79 3.12
N ILE A 100 11.97 14.87 3.05
CA ILE A 100 11.50 16.20 2.60
C ILE A 100 10.81 16.08 1.23
N TRP A 101 11.43 15.35 0.31
CA TRP A 101 10.86 15.16 -1.01
C TRP A 101 9.59 14.32 -0.99
N ALA A 102 9.54 13.24 -0.20
CA ALA A 102 8.34 12.45 -0.02
C ALA A 102 7.17 13.29 0.52
N ILE A 103 7.42 14.08 1.57
CA ILE A 103 6.42 14.99 2.16
C ILE A 103 5.88 15.96 1.09
N ARG A 104 6.75 16.60 0.33
CA ARG A 104 6.34 17.54 -0.74
C ARG A 104 5.52 16.89 -1.85
N MET A 105 5.81 15.62 -2.16
CA MET A 105 5.09 14.88 -3.21
C MET A 105 3.70 14.43 -2.77
N ILE A 106 3.53 14.11 -1.49
CA ILE A 106 2.30 13.54 -0.94
C ILE A 106 1.40 14.61 -0.33
N ASN A 107 2.00 15.72 0.15
CA ASN A 107 1.25 16.79 0.80
C ASN A 107 0.15 17.37 -0.12
N SER A 108 -1.03 17.51 0.42
CA SER A 108 -2.17 18.17 -0.21
C SER A 108 -2.82 19.17 0.76
N PRO A 109 -3.55 20.19 0.28
CA PRO A 109 -4.09 21.25 1.13
C PRO A 109 -5.00 20.80 2.29
N VAL A 110 -5.59 19.60 2.19
CA VAL A 110 -6.55 19.05 3.17
C VAL A 110 -5.98 17.77 3.82
N SER A 111 -4.65 17.65 3.88
CA SER A 111 -4.00 16.46 4.44
C SER A 111 -3.64 16.65 5.91
N THR A 112 -3.51 15.55 6.65
CA THR A 112 -2.96 15.56 8.00
C THR A 112 -1.50 16.06 7.99
N ILE A 113 -0.76 15.80 6.92
CA ILE A 113 0.57 16.37 6.67
C ILE A 113 0.50 17.91 6.65
N ALA A 114 -0.42 18.49 5.88
CA ALA A 114 -0.56 19.96 5.80
C ALA A 114 -0.90 20.56 7.16
N LYS A 115 -1.83 19.96 7.90
CA LYS A 115 -2.18 20.37 9.26
C LYS A 115 -0.95 20.36 10.18
N THR A 116 -0.19 19.28 10.15
CA THR A 116 1.04 19.14 10.95
C THR A 116 2.08 20.21 10.63
N LEU A 117 2.29 20.50 9.34
CA LEU A 117 3.23 21.55 8.92
C LEU A 117 2.75 22.95 9.29
N LEU A 118 1.44 23.19 9.38
CA LEU A 118 0.89 24.46 9.84
C LEU A 118 1.08 24.65 11.36
N GLU A 119 0.96 23.60 12.14
CA GLU A 119 1.09 23.62 13.58
C GLU A 119 2.58 23.65 14.06
N ASP A 120 3.49 23.10 13.25
CA ASP A 120 4.93 23.05 13.55
C ASP A 120 5.73 23.89 12.54
N GLU A 121 5.96 25.16 12.88
CA GLU A 121 6.75 26.07 12.06
C GLU A 121 8.18 25.56 11.79
N GLY A 122 8.79 24.86 12.75
CA GLY A 122 10.13 24.31 12.57
C GLY A 122 10.15 23.22 11.52
N LEU A 123 9.17 22.29 11.53
CA LEU A 123 9.02 21.28 10.48
C LEU A 123 8.73 21.92 9.12
N ARG A 124 7.83 22.90 9.09
CA ARG A 124 7.52 23.63 7.86
C ARG A 124 8.76 24.29 7.28
N ASN A 125 9.56 24.98 8.08
CA ASN A 125 10.79 25.64 7.63
C ASN A 125 11.83 24.64 7.08
N ILE A 126 11.92 23.43 7.64
CA ILE A 126 12.77 22.36 7.10
C ILE A 126 12.24 21.89 5.75
N VAL A 127 10.94 21.59 5.64
CA VAL A 127 10.31 21.11 4.41
C VAL A 127 10.38 22.16 3.29
N GLU A 128 10.29 23.42 3.62
CA GLU A 128 10.44 24.56 2.70
C GLU A 128 11.92 24.97 2.42
N GLU A 129 12.89 24.23 3.00
CA GLU A 129 14.34 24.50 2.88
C GLU A 129 14.79 25.86 3.43
N LYS A 130 14.01 26.45 4.34
CA LYS A 130 14.35 27.69 5.04
C LYS A 130 15.24 27.45 6.25
N SER A 131 15.26 26.23 6.78
CA SER A 131 16.12 25.81 7.89
C SER A 131 16.99 24.61 7.50
N LYS A 132 18.26 24.66 7.94
CA LYS A 132 19.21 23.54 7.78
C LYS A 132 19.28 22.66 9.05
N ASN A 133 18.62 23.06 10.13
CA ASN A 133 18.58 22.25 11.35
C ASN A 133 17.54 21.11 11.19
N THR A 134 18.03 19.94 10.85
CA THR A 134 17.22 18.73 10.62
C THR A 134 17.37 17.71 11.75
N GLN A 135 17.78 18.15 12.95
CA GLN A 135 17.88 17.28 14.11
C GLN A 135 16.49 16.69 14.42
N ASP A 136 16.46 15.40 14.67
CA ASP A 136 15.24 14.63 14.99
C ASP A 136 14.09 14.79 14.00
N PHE A 137 14.40 15.12 12.74
CA PHE A 137 13.41 15.43 11.71
C PHE A 137 12.43 14.29 11.46
N TYR A 138 12.91 13.06 11.32
CA TYR A 138 12.05 11.87 11.14
C TYR A 138 11.11 11.66 12.32
N MET A 139 11.68 11.58 13.52
CA MET A 139 10.91 11.41 14.77
C MET A 139 9.86 12.50 14.92
N ARG A 140 10.27 13.76 14.74
CA ARG A 140 9.41 14.92 14.90
C ARG A 140 8.27 14.95 13.88
N PHE A 141 8.54 14.65 12.61
CA PHE A 141 7.52 14.60 11.56
C PHE A 141 6.52 13.49 11.82
N PHE A 142 6.97 12.24 11.95
CA PHE A 142 6.06 11.12 12.11
C PHE A 142 5.27 11.14 13.42
N SER A 143 5.87 11.60 14.53
CA SER A 143 5.11 11.79 15.77
C SER A 143 4.09 12.91 15.65
N GLY A 144 4.44 14.00 14.95
CA GLY A 144 3.54 15.13 14.69
C GLY A 144 2.30 14.71 13.88
N VAL A 145 2.48 13.99 12.77
CA VAL A 145 1.33 13.55 11.96
C VAL A 145 0.44 12.57 12.72
N ARG A 146 1.02 11.66 13.52
CA ARG A 146 0.22 10.75 14.36
C ARG A 146 -0.57 11.46 15.45
N LYS A 147 0.02 12.52 16.05
CA LYS A 147 -0.68 13.36 17.02
C LYS A 147 -1.90 14.05 16.39
N ASN A 148 -1.80 14.43 15.14
CA ASN A 148 -2.84 15.14 14.39
C ASN A 148 -3.83 14.21 13.68
N LYS A 149 -3.73 12.89 13.91
CA LYS A 149 -4.67 11.92 13.34
C LYS A 149 -6.09 12.15 13.86
N GLU A 150 -7.02 12.19 12.92
CA GLU A 150 -8.46 12.29 13.19
C GLU A 150 -9.18 11.02 12.69
N THR A 151 -10.39 10.79 13.19
CA THR A 151 -11.21 9.67 12.72
C THR A 151 -11.66 9.94 11.28
N GLY A 152 -11.38 8.98 10.39
CA GLY A 152 -11.76 9.09 8.97
C GLY A 152 -10.85 9.99 8.13
N ASP A 153 -9.69 10.39 8.66
CA ASP A 153 -8.66 11.04 7.85
C ASP A 153 -7.92 10.02 6.94
N ASN A 154 -7.15 10.53 5.99
CA ASN A 154 -6.38 9.71 5.04
C ASN A 154 -4.93 9.46 5.53
N LEU A 155 -4.65 9.57 6.82
CA LEU A 155 -3.27 9.50 7.32
C LEU A 155 -2.61 8.16 7.03
N GLY A 156 -3.33 7.04 7.12
CA GLY A 156 -2.80 5.71 6.82
C GLY A 156 -2.22 5.64 5.41
N GLU A 157 -2.97 6.13 4.44
CA GLU A 157 -2.57 6.18 3.02
C GLU A 157 -1.43 7.16 2.77
N GLU A 158 -1.49 8.34 3.39
CA GLU A 158 -0.44 9.37 3.26
C GLU A 158 0.89 8.83 3.79
N MET A 159 0.88 8.19 4.96
CA MET A 159 2.09 7.62 5.56
C MET A 159 2.61 6.42 4.76
N LEU A 160 1.72 5.58 4.26
CA LEU A 160 2.10 4.50 3.35
C LEU A 160 2.83 5.05 2.12
N ALA A 161 2.27 6.09 1.49
CA ALA A 161 2.88 6.72 0.33
C ALA A 161 4.23 7.38 0.66
N VAL A 162 4.34 8.07 1.80
CA VAL A 162 5.60 8.67 2.28
C VAL A 162 6.65 7.60 2.52
N CYS A 163 6.32 6.52 3.25
CA CYS A 163 7.25 5.42 3.53
C CYS A 163 7.75 4.77 2.24
N LEU A 164 6.86 4.49 1.29
CA LEU A 164 7.23 3.96 -0.03
C LEU A 164 8.16 4.90 -0.77
N HIS A 165 7.88 6.21 -0.75
CA HIS A 165 8.71 7.22 -1.41
C HIS A 165 10.14 7.28 -0.86
N VAL A 166 10.31 7.05 0.44
CA VAL A 166 11.62 6.93 1.10
C VAL A 166 12.27 5.60 0.71
N LEU A 167 11.56 4.47 0.88
CA LEU A 167 12.11 3.12 0.67
C LEU A 167 12.55 2.84 -0.77
N VAL A 168 11.92 3.46 -1.78
CA VAL A 168 12.37 3.31 -3.18
C VAL A 168 13.76 3.90 -3.44
N LYS A 169 14.34 4.66 -2.48
CA LYS A 169 15.70 5.19 -2.57
C LYS A 169 16.77 4.22 -2.09
N LEU A 170 16.38 3.15 -1.39
CA LEU A 170 17.35 2.10 -0.99
C LEU A 170 18.14 1.61 -2.20
N PRO A 171 19.46 1.35 -2.07
CA PRO A 171 20.35 1.03 -3.19
C PRO A 171 20.17 -0.38 -3.75
N GLU A 172 19.22 -1.17 -3.28
CA GLU A 172 18.96 -2.51 -3.79
C GLU A 172 18.58 -2.50 -5.27
N GLU A 173 19.19 -3.38 -6.06
CA GLU A 173 19.07 -3.37 -7.51
C GLU A 173 17.69 -3.78 -8.02
N GLU A 174 16.97 -4.67 -7.31
CA GLU A 174 15.67 -5.20 -7.74
C GLU A 174 14.72 -5.38 -6.56
N GLY A 175 14.02 -4.32 -6.16
CA GLY A 175 12.90 -4.39 -5.23
C GLY A 175 11.56 -4.24 -5.96
N LYS A 176 10.61 -5.15 -5.75
CA LYS A 176 9.22 -4.92 -6.16
C LYS A 176 8.41 -4.57 -4.93
N PHE A 177 7.91 -3.36 -4.90
CA PHE A 177 6.95 -2.92 -3.91
C PHE A 177 5.55 -3.05 -4.49
N CYS A 178 4.75 -3.90 -3.90
CA CYS A 178 3.34 -4.10 -4.27
C CYS A 178 2.48 -3.43 -3.21
N VAL A 179 1.59 -2.56 -3.60
CA VAL A 179 0.63 -1.91 -2.69
C VAL A 179 -0.74 -2.52 -2.96
N ILE A 180 -1.33 -3.12 -1.94
CA ILE A 180 -2.68 -3.67 -1.99
C ILE A 180 -3.63 -2.63 -1.42
N THR A 181 -4.44 -2.01 -2.28
CA THR A 181 -5.42 -0.99 -1.90
C THR A 181 -6.63 -1.05 -2.82
N ASP A 182 -7.81 -1.02 -2.23
CA ASP A 182 -9.10 -0.89 -2.91
C ASP A 182 -9.64 0.54 -2.83
N ASP A 183 -8.95 1.44 -2.13
CA ASP A 183 -9.25 2.86 -2.16
C ASP A 183 -8.73 3.50 -3.45
N LYS A 184 -9.68 3.94 -4.29
CA LYS A 184 -9.34 4.57 -5.58
C LYS A 184 -8.65 5.92 -5.42
N GLY A 185 -8.99 6.65 -4.36
CA GLY A 185 -8.35 7.93 -4.04
C GLY A 185 -6.89 7.73 -3.68
N ALA A 186 -6.61 6.77 -2.79
CA ALA A 186 -5.26 6.36 -2.42
C ALA A 186 -4.48 5.83 -3.62
N ALA A 187 -5.06 4.90 -4.38
CA ALA A 187 -4.44 4.35 -5.58
C ALA A 187 -4.07 5.43 -6.58
N GLY A 188 -4.95 6.40 -6.84
CA GLY A 188 -4.70 7.52 -7.75
C GLY A 188 -3.56 8.42 -7.28
N LYS A 189 -3.51 8.76 -5.98
CA LYS A 189 -2.41 9.57 -5.39
C LYS A 189 -1.08 8.84 -5.47
N ILE A 190 -1.06 7.56 -5.11
CA ILE A 190 0.15 6.72 -5.16
C ILE A 190 0.61 6.59 -6.61
N ASP A 191 -0.26 6.26 -7.56
CA ASP A 191 0.09 6.14 -8.97
C ASP A 191 0.69 7.43 -9.52
N ALA A 192 0.05 8.57 -9.30
CA ALA A 192 0.54 9.88 -9.73
C ALA A 192 1.93 10.20 -9.16
N SER A 193 2.16 9.88 -7.89
CA SER A 193 3.45 10.08 -7.21
C SER A 193 4.53 9.18 -7.78
N PHE A 194 4.22 7.90 -8.05
CA PHE A 194 5.20 6.90 -8.45
C PHE A 194 5.41 6.77 -9.95
N ARG A 195 4.55 7.30 -10.81
CA ARG A 195 4.81 7.41 -12.26
C ARG A 195 6.13 8.13 -12.55
N ARG A 196 6.44 9.18 -11.80
CA ARG A 196 7.70 9.92 -11.92
C ARG A 196 8.88 9.12 -11.37
N VAL A 197 8.69 8.42 -10.25
CA VAL A 197 9.71 7.55 -9.64
C VAL A 197 10.05 6.39 -10.56
N ASN A 198 9.06 5.66 -11.07
CA ASN A 198 9.25 4.52 -11.95
C ASN A 198 10.00 4.88 -13.26
N ARG A 199 9.85 6.12 -13.75
CA ARG A 199 10.60 6.61 -14.92
C ARG A 199 12.06 6.95 -14.60
N ARG A 200 12.33 7.43 -13.38
CA ARG A 200 13.63 7.99 -12.98
C ARG A 200 14.56 6.94 -12.37
N TYR A 201 13.99 5.97 -11.68
CA TYR A 201 14.73 4.93 -10.94
C TYR A 201 14.50 3.57 -11.60
N ARG A 202 15.40 3.23 -12.56
CA ARG A 202 15.39 1.91 -13.21
C ARG A 202 15.60 0.83 -12.14
N GLY A 203 14.77 -0.21 -12.17
CA GLY A 203 14.89 -1.38 -11.28
C GLY A 203 13.89 -1.43 -10.12
N LYS A 204 13.39 -0.29 -9.61
CA LYS A 204 12.42 -0.25 -8.53
C LYS A 204 11.04 0.10 -9.06
N ARG A 205 10.11 -0.83 -8.91
CA ARG A 205 8.73 -0.63 -9.35
C ARG A 205 7.79 -0.66 -8.17
N VAL A 206 6.95 0.36 -8.06
CA VAL A 206 5.75 0.32 -7.21
C VAL A 206 4.60 -0.13 -8.08
N ILE A 207 3.99 -1.25 -7.72
CA ILE A 207 2.88 -1.87 -8.44
C ILE A 207 1.65 -1.79 -7.55
N LEU A 208 0.57 -1.22 -8.08
CA LEU A 208 -0.71 -1.19 -7.39
C LEU A 208 -1.50 -2.46 -7.68
N PHE A 209 -2.06 -3.03 -6.64
CA PHE A 209 -3.01 -4.13 -6.68
C PHE A 209 -4.31 -3.70 -6.02
N SER A 210 -5.38 -3.62 -6.79
CA SER A 210 -6.73 -3.70 -6.25
C SER A 210 -7.09 -5.18 -6.00
N THR A 211 -8.10 -5.44 -5.19
CA THR A 211 -8.62 -6.81 -5.02
C THR A 211 -9.00 -7.47 -6.36
N PRO A 212 -9.66 -6.81 -7.32
CA PRO A 212 -9.88 -7.40 -8.64
C PRO A 212 -8.61 -7.80 -9.39
N LYS A 213 -7.58 -6.95 -9.36
CA LYS A 213 -6.29 -7.26 -9.98
C LYS A 213 -5.57 -8.41 -9.28
N LEU A 214 -5.64 -8.47 -7.95
CA LEU A 214 -5.11 -9.59 -7.18
C LEU A 214 -5.83 -10.88 -7.55
N VAL A 215 -7.15 -10.87 -7.68
CA VAL A 215 -7.95 -12.01 -8.11
C VAL A 215 -7.55 -12.49 -9.52
N GLN A 216 -7.30 -11.57 -10.46
CA GLN A 216 -6.76 -11.94 -11.76
C GLN A 216 -5.38 -12.58 -11.65
N ALA A 217 -4.54 -12.10 -10.74
CA ALA A 217 -3.24 -12.71 -10.49
C ALA A 217 -3.35 -14.12 -9.89
N LEU A 218 -4.30 -14.37 -8.97
CA LEU A 218 -4.60 -15.71 -8.45
C LEU A 218 -4.97 -16.70 -9.56
N TYR A 219 -5.80 -16.25 -10.53
CA TYR A 219 -6.15 -17.06 -11.68
C TYR A 219 -4.95 -17.34 -12.59
N ASN A 220 -4.14 -16.34 -12.87
CA ASN A 220 -2.98 -16.46 -13.75
C ASN A 220 -1.91 -17.41 -13.19
N GLU A 221 -1.75 -17.45 -11.87
CA GLU A 221 -0.83 -18.36 -11.17
C GLU A 221 -1.44 -19.74 -10.89
N GLY A 222 -2.69 -19.98 -11.32
CA GLY A 222 -3.37 -21.27 -11.16
C GLY A 222 -3.81 -21.61 -9.74
N ILE A 223 -3.80 -20.63 -8.81
CA ILE A 223 -4.22 -20.80 -7.41
C ILE A 223 -5.74 -20.95 -7.31
N ALA A 224 -6.47 -20.22 -8.15
CA ALA A 224 -7.91 -20.33 -8.30
C ALA A 224 -8.26 -20.36 -9.79
N THR A 225 -8.91 -21.41 -10.26
CA THR A 225 -9.09 -21.67 -11.70
C THR A 225 -10.55 -21.54 -12.16
N ARG A 226 -11.49 -21.46 -11.21
CA ARG A 226 -12.93 -21.38 -11.50
C ARG A 226 -13.51 -20.06 -11.00
N ALA A 227 -14.54 -19.58 -11.68
CA ALA A 227 -15.20 -18.32 -11.32
C ALA A 227 -15.77 -18.33 -9.89
N GLU A 228 -16.30 -19.49 -9.44
CA GLU A 228 -16.84 -19.67 -8.09
C GLU A 228 -15.78 -19.54 -6.99
N GLU A 229 -14.51 -19.80 -7.31
CA GLU A 229 -13.38 -19.68 -6.39
C GLU A 229 -12.88 -18.24 -6.29
N LEU A 230 -13.10 -17.42 -7.31
CA LEU A 230 -12.70 -16.02 -7.39
C LEU A 230 -13.77 -15.09 -6.80
N LEU A 231 -15.04 -15.46 -6.94
CA LEU A 231 -16.18 -14.63 -6.60
C LEU A 231 -16.22 -14.17 -5.14
N PRO A 232 -15.97 -15.02 -4.11
CA PRO A 232 -15.98 -14.58 -2.71
C PRO A 232 -14.94 -13.49 -2.42
N ILE A 233 -13.78 -13.55 -3.08
CA ILE A 233 -12.71 -12.57 -2.90
C ILE A 233 -13.11 -11.24 -3.57
N LEU A 234 -13.71 -11.28 -4.77
CA LEU A 234 -14.23 -10.08 -5.42
C LEU A 234 -15.33 -9.39 -4.62
N HIS A 235 -16.15 -10.17 -3.91
CA HIS A 235 -17.21 -9.63 -3.04
C HIS A 235 -16.69 -8.99 -1.75
N SER A 236 -15.47 -9.27 -1.30
CA SER A 236 -14.99 -8.87 0.03
C SER A 236 -14.97 -7.36 0.27
N GLY A 237 -14.77 -6.56 -0.76
CA GLY A 237 -14.75 -5.10 -0.66
C GLY A 237 -15.85 -4.40 -1.47
N ASN A 238 -16.81 -5.16 -2.02
CA ASN A 238 -17.74 -4.62 -3.01
C ASN A 238 -19.16 -5.13 -2.78
N ASN A 239 -20.14 -4.26 -2.91
CA ASN A 239 -21.56 -4.57 -2.79
C ASN A 239 -22.13 -5.18 -4.11
N GLY A 240 -21.49 -6.25 -4.62
CA GLY A 240 -21.94 -6.94 -5.82
C GLY A 240 -21.44 -6.34 -7.14
N THR A 241 -21.01 -5.09 -7.18
CA THR A 241 -20.54 -4.41 -8.39
C THR A 241 -19.14 -3.87 -8.17
N ILE A 242 -18.23 -4.13 -9.10
CA ILE A 242 -16.86 -3.61 -9.07
C ILE A 242 -16.62 -2.62 -10.20
N LYS A 243 -15.76 -1.65 -9.91
CA LYS A 243 -15.22 -0.73 -10.90
C LYS A 243 -13.73 -0.98 -11.01
N ILE A 244 -13.26 -1.31 -12.19
CA ILE A 244 -11.87 -1.62 -12.50
C ILE A 244 -11.34 -0.66 -13.56
N LEU A 245 -10.05 -0.42 -13.55
CA LEU A 245 -9.32 0.14 -14.69
C LEU A 245 -8.72 -1.03 -15.47
N GLY A 246 -9.11 -1.20 -16.72
CA GLY A 246 -8.65 -2.35 -17.50
C GLY A 246 -9.05 -2.28 -18.96
N THR A 247 -8.75 -3.34 -19.70
CA THR A 247 -9.11 -3.52 -21.12
C THR A 247 -9.88 -4.79 -21.32
N GLU A 248 -10.90 -4.76 -22.17
CA GLU A 248 -11.49 -5.97 -22.71
C GLU A 248 -10.69 -6.46 -23.92
N ILE A 249 -10.87 -7.73 -24.31
CA ILE A 249 -10.01 -8.41 -25.28
C ILE A 249 -9.88 -7.69 -26.64
N TYR A 250 -10.83 -6.85 -27.00
CA TYR A 250 -10.83 -6.09 -28.25
C TYR A 250 -10.47 -4.61 -28.09
N ASP A 251 -10.20 -4.17 -26.86
CA ASP A 251 -9.83 -2.79 -26.58
C ASP A 251 -8.30 -2.62 -26.60
N ILE A 252 -7.84 -1.45 -26.98
CA ILE A 252 -6.40 -1.12 -27.00
C ILE A 252 -6.00 -0.39 -25.72
N ASP A 253 -6.90 0.46 -25.20
CA ASP A 253 -6.62 1.32 -24.05
C ASP A 253 -7.34 0.88 -22.78
N ASN A 254 -6.69 1.10 -21.63
CA ASN A 254 -7.33 0.94 -20.34
C ASN A 254 -8.44 1.98 -20.16
N ARG A 255 -9.61 1.52 -19.77
CA ARG A 255 -10.75 2.36 -19.41
C ARG A 255 -11.37 1.93 -18.08
N GLU A 256 -12.15 2.80 -17.48
CA GLU A 256 -12.97 2.41 -16.34
C GLU A 256 -14.12 1.51 -16.82
N ILE A 257 -14.21 0.32 -16.25
CA ILE A 257 -15.23 -0.69 -16.57
C ILE A 257 -15.96 -1.02 -15.27
N THR A 258 -17.29 -0.97 -15.31
CA THR A 258 -18.14 -1.38 -14.20
C THR A 258 -18.78 -2.72 -14.52
N LEU A 259 -18.60 -3.71 -13.66
CA LEU A 259 -19.08 -5.06 -13.83
C LEU A 259 -19.75 -5.57 -12.54
N ASP A 260 -20.68 -6.48 -12.68
CA ASP A 260 -21.06 -7.37 -11.59
C ASP A 260 -19.89 -8.30 -11.24
N CYS A 261 -19.74 -8.64 -9.94
CA CYS A 261 -18.63 -9.48 -9.48
C CYS A 261 -18.63 -10.87 -10.15
N ALA A 262 -19.81 -11.47 -10.41
CA ALA A 262 -19.88 -12.76 -11.07
C ALA A 262 -19.50 -12.65 -12.55
N GLU A 263 -19.88 -11.57 -13.22
CA GLU A 263 -19.47 -11.29 -14.59
C GLU A 263 -17.94 -11.07 -14.67
N ALA A 264 -17.38 -10.32 -13.73
CA ALA A 264 -15.94 -10.09 -13.65
C ALA A 264 -15.17 -11.40 -13.44
N ALA A 265 -15.59 -12.25 -12.49
CA ALA A 265 -14.99 -13.56 -12.26
C ALA A 265 -15.01 -14.42 -13.54
N ARG A 266 -16.14 -14.46 -14.24
CA ARG A 266 -16.26 -15.19 -15.50
C ARG A 266 -15.33 -14.64 -16.59
N LYS A 267 -15.30 -13.29 -16.79
CA LYS A 267 -14.42 -12.67 -17.78
C LYS A 267 -12.93 -12.89 -17.50
N ILE A 268 -12.53 -12.96 -16.21
CA ILE A 268 -11.16 -13.32 -15.82
C ILE A 268 -10.84 -14.74 -16.28
N VAL A 269 -11.69 -15.72 -15.94
CA VAL A 269 -11.48 -17.13 -16.30
C VAL A 269 -11.50 -17.33 -17.82
N GLU A 270 -12.38 -16.64 -18.53
CA GLU A 270 -12.44 -16.66 -19.99
C GLU A 270 -11.32 -15.84 -20.67
N LYS A 271 -10.45 -15.19 -19.89
CA LYS A 271 -9.38 -14.29 -20.39
C LYS A 271 -9.90 -13.18 -21.28
N LYS A 272 -11.12 -12.71 -21.04
CA LYS A 272 -11.78 -11.65 -21.82
C LYS A 272 -11.50 -10.24 -21.27
N ILE A 273 -10.84 -10.14 -20.13
CA ILE A 273 -10.52 -8.87 -19.49
C ILE A 273 -9.10 -8.90 -18.95
N HIS A 274 -8.41 -7.76 -19.06
CA HIS A 274 -7.14 -7.49 -18.39
C HIS A 274 -7.35 -6.35 -17.40
N ILE A 275 -7.04 -6.58 -16.12
CA ILE A 275 -7.21 -5.62 -15.04
C ILE A 275 -5.87 -4.94 -14.78
N ALA A 276 -5.82 -3.63 -15.01
CA ALA A 276 -4.65 -2.80 -14.72
C ALA A 276 -4.65 -2.32 -13.25
N LEU A 277 -5.87 -2.03 -12.72
CA LEU A 277 -6.11 -1.63 -11.32
C LEU A 277 -7.57 -1.88 -10.94
#